data_bdf30ebca9bea46d4c54459ee7425c15
#
_entry.id   bdf30ebca9bea46d4c54459ee7425c15
#
_cell.length_a   1.000
_cell.length_b   1.000
_cell.length_c   1.000
_cell.angle_alpha   90.00
_cell.angle_beta   90.00
_cell.angle_gamma   90.00
#
_symmetry.space_group_name_H-M   'P 1'
#
loop_
_entity.id
_entity.type
_entity.pdbx_description
1 polymer ?
#
loop_
_entity_poly.entity_id
_entity_poly.type
_entity_poly.pdbx_seq_one_letter_code
_entity_poly.pdbx_strand_id
1 'polypeptide(L)'
;LLMNLAKYYAANPQEYSIGFICFAGEEAGLVGSHYFTENPLVSLKKVRFLLNTDLAGTGEEGITVVNATEYPREFSMLNAVNDEHKLLAKINPRGKAANSDHYFFSEKAVPAFFFYTLGGIKAYHDVFDKPETLPLNEHEDLFKLIIHFNKKLMGD
;
A
#
# COMPACT_ATOMS: atom_id res chain seq x y z
N LEU A 1 -9.85 2.17 -3.64
CA LEU A 1 -8.56 1.92 -4.29
C LEU A 1 -8.44 0.48 -4.76
N LEU A 2 -8.50 -0.53 -3.87
CA LEU A 2 -8.31 -1.95 -4.22
C LEU A 2 -9.28 -2.44 -5.30
N MET A 3 -10.57 -2.09 -5.25
CA MET A 3 -11.55 -2.47 -6.28
C MET A 3 -11.18 -1.91 -7.66
N ASN A 4 -10.68 -0.68 -7.73
CA ASN A 4 -10.25 -0.06 -8.99
C ASN A 4 -8.98 -0.73 -9.53
N LEU A 5 -8.02 -1.06 -8.65
CA LEU A 5 -6.84 -1.83 -9.03
C LEU A 5 -7.21 -3.23 -9.54
N ALA A 6 -8.11 -3.93 -8.85
CA ALA A 6 -8.58 -5.25 -9.27
C ALA A 6 -9.24 -5.20 -10.66
N LYS A 7 -10.10 -4.20 -10.90
CA LYS A 7 -10.72 -3.98 -12.22
C LYS A 7 -9.69 -3.69 -13.30
N TYR A 8 -8.68 -2.86 -12.99
CA TYR A 8 -7.61 -2.55 -13.93
C TYR A 8 -6.82 -3.79 -14.31
N TYR A 9 -6.35 -4.58 -13.34
CA TYR A 9 -5.53 -5.77 -13.61
C TYR A 9 -6.33 -6.92 -14.24
N ALA A 10 -7.64 -7.00 -14.00
CA ALA A 10 -8.49 -7.94 -14.73
C ALA A 10 -8.58 -7.61 -16.22
N ALA A 11 -8.56 -6.30 -16.58
CA ALA A 11 -8.56 -5.86 -17.97
C ALA A 11 -7.15 -5.81 -18.61
N ASN A 12 -6.10 -5.79 -17.80
CA ASN A 12 -4.70 -5.68 -18.23
C ASN A 12 -3.87 -6.81 -17.57
N PRO A 13 -3.94 -8.05 -18.09
CA PRO A 13 -3.20 -9.18 -17.54
C PRO A 13 -1.71 -8.91 -17.48
N GLN A 14 -1.06 -9.37 -16.42
CA GLN A 14 0.37 -9.20 -16.17
C GLN A 14 1.09 -10.56 -16.23
N GLU A 15 2.40 -10.55 -16.30
CA GLU A 15 3.22 -11.78 -16.27
C GLU A 15 3.19 -12.46 -14.88
N TYR A 16 2.90 -11.70 -13.82
CA TYR A 16 2.75 -12.21 -12.46
C TYR A 16 1.29 -12.20 -12.03
N SER A 17 0.93 -13.15 -11.18
CA SER A 17 -0.38 -13.12 -10.51
C SER A 17 -0.42 -11.98 -9.49
N ILE A 18 -1.52 -11.25 -9.46
CA ILE A 18 -1.78 -10.18 -8.48
C ILE A 18 -2.94 -10.63 -7.61
N GLY A 19 -2.68 -10.74 -6.32
CA GLY A 19 -3.69 -11.07 -5.31
C GLY A 19 -4.19 -9.82 -4.60
N PHE A 20 -5.49 -9.75 -4.35
CA PHE A 20 -6.13 -8.71 -3.54
C PHE A 20 -6.73 -9.34 -2.31
N ILE A 21 -6.40 -8.80 -1.14
CA ILE A 21 -6.89 -9.31 0.14
C ILE A 21 -7.40 -8.13 0.96
N CYS A 22 -8.64 -8.23 1.44
CA CYS A 22 -9.19 -7.29 2.41
C CYS A 22 -9.19 -7.99 3.77
N PHE A 23 -8.29 -7.59 4.66
CA PHE A 23 -8.17 -8.18 5.99
C PHE A 23 -9.26 -7.64 6.93
N ALA A 24 -9.69 -8.49 7.86
CA ALA A 24 -10.59 -8.11 8.94
C ALA A 24 -9.82 -8.05 10.27
N GLY A 25 -10.33 -7.25 11.22
CA GLY A 25 -9.80 -7.18 12.57
C GLY A 25 -8.43 -6.52 12.68
N GLU A 26 -8.13 -5.55 11.81
CA GLU A 26 -6.89 -4.77 11.89
C GLU A 26 -6.82 -4.04 13.24
N GLU A 27 -7.86 -3.29 13.60
CA GLU A 27 -8.02 -2.56 14.85
C GLU A 27 -8.06 -3.46 16.12
N ALA A 28 -8.31 -4.75 15.95
CA ALA A 28 -8.26 -5.74 17.03
C ALA A 28 -6.86 -6.38 17.20
N GLY A 29 -5.83 -5.80 16.59
CA GLY A 29 -4.45 -6.28 16.65
C GLY A 29 -4.02 -7.08 15.43
N LEU A 30 -4.39 -6.64 14.23
CA LEU A 30 -3.96 -7.20 12.93
C LEU A 30 -4.38 -8.68 12.78
N VAL A 31 -5.54 -9.06 13.34
CA VAL A 31 -5.95 -10.46 13.49
C VAL A 31 -6.02 -11.19 12.15
N GLY A 32 -6.58 -10.54 11.11
CA GLY A 32 -6.76 -11.14 9.79
C GLY A 32 -5.45 -11.43 9.08
N SER A 33 -4.53 -10.48 9.06
CA SER A 33 -3.21 -10.65 8.43
C SER A 33 -2.33 -11.63 9.22
N HIS A 34 -2.40 -11.62 10.55
CA HIS A 34 -1.73 -12.61 11.39
C HIS A 34 -2.21 -14.03 11.04
N TYR A 35 -3.54 -14.26 11.08
CA TYR A 35 -4.11 -15.56 10.73
C TYR A 35 -3.71 -16.01 9.32
N PHE A 36 -3.77 -15.11 8.34
CA PHE A 36 -3.40 -15.43 6.95
C PHE A 36 -1.92 -15.84 6.85
N THR A 37 -1.02 -15.17 7.55
CA THR A 37 0.42 -15.50 7.48
C THR A 37 0.77 -16.80 8.18
N GLU A 38 -0.04 -17.26 9.15
CA GLU A 38 0.08 -18.59 9.76
C GLU A 38 -0.60 -19.69 8.91
N ASN A 39 -1.65 -19.34 8.15
CA ASN A 39 -2.44 -20.26 7.33
C ASN A 39 -2.56 -19.74 5.89
N PRO A 40 -1.45 -19.56 5.15
CA PRO A 40 -1.48 -18.87 3.88
C PRO A 40 -2.11 -19.71 2.77
N LEU A 41 -3.02 -19.11 1.98
CA LEU A 41 -3.61 -19.74 0.79
C LEU A 41 -2.63 -19.90 -0.36
N VAL A 42 -1.53 -19.15 -0.34
CA VAL A 42 -0.42 -19.23 -1.30
C VAL A 42 0.89 -19.24 -0.55
N SER A 43 1.91 -19.90 -1.07
CA SER A 43 3.22 -19.90 -0.42
C SER A 43 3.77 -18.47 -0.30
N LEU A 44 4.02 -18.00 0.93
CA LEU A 44 4.57 -16.66 1.18
C LEU A 44 5.94 -16.47 0.50
N LYS A 45 6.72 -17.53 0.31
CA LYS A 45 8.00 -17.49 -0.43
C LYS A 45 7.84 -17.15 -1.91
N LYS A 46 6.64 -17.25 -2.46
CA LYS A 46 6.33 -16.89 -3.85
C LYS A 46 5.79 -15.46 -3.97
N VAL A 47 5.51 -14.79 -2.86
CA VAL A 47 5.09 -13.39 -2.87
C VAL A 47 6.33 -12.54 -3.12
N ARG A 48 6.41 -11.94 -4.30
CA ARG A 48 7.54 -11.09 -4.68
C ARG A 48 7.56 -9.79 -3.88
N PHE A 49 6.41 -9.18 -3.71
CA PHE A 49 6.24 -7.93 -2.96
C PHE A 49 4.79 -7.78 -2.50
N LEU A 50 4.60 -7.16 -1.34
CA LEU A 50 3.28 -6.82 -0.81
C LEU A 50 3.14 -5.30 -0.72
N LEU A 51 2.04 -4.77 -1.23
CA LEU A 51 1.63 -3.38 -1.01
C LEU A 51 0.41 -3.37 -0.11
N ASN A 52 0.57 -2.87 1.10
CA ASN A 52 -0.55 -2.57 1.99
C ASN A 52 -0.96 -1.11 1.80
N THR A 53 -2.25 -0.84 1.71
CA THR A 53 -2.79 0.51 1.64
C THR A 53 -3.89 0.65 2.68
N ASP A 54 -3.70 1.60 3.55
CA ASP A 54 -4.62 1.93 4.62
C ASP A 54 -4.63 3.46 4.77
N LEU A 55 -5.72 4.06 5.25
CA LEU A 55 -5.83 5.52 5.37
C LEU A 55 -5.54 6.25 4.03
N ALA A 56 -6.19 5.85 2.94
CA ALA A 56 -5.95 6.37 1.60
C ALA A 56 -7.05 7.38 1.15
N GLY A 57 -7.61 8.13 2.09
CA GLY A 57 -8.72 9.06 1.82
C GLY A 57 -8.33 10.52 1.60
N THR A 58 -7.04 10.86 1.81
CA THR A 58 -6.48 12.22 1.64
C THR A 58 -5.30 12.17 0.68
N GLY A 59 -4.30 13.06 0.79
CA GLY A 59 -3.06 12.94 0.01
C GLY A 59 -2.43 14.26 -0.40
N GLU A 60 -3.01 15.41 -0.07
CA GLU A 60 -2.53 16.73 -0.47
C GLU A 60 -1.08 16.99 -0.05
N GLU A 61 -0.63 16.37 1.02
CA GLU A 61 0.74 16.44 1.52
C GLU A 61 1.58 15.22 1.10
N GLY A 62 1.05 14.37 0.22
CA GLY A 62 1.70 13.15 -0.27
C GLY A 62 1.40 11.92 0.57
N ILE A 63 2.35 10.98 0.62
CA ILE A 63 2.23 9.72 1.35
C ILE A 63 3.43 9.45 2.26
N THR A 64 3.23 8.59 3.25
CA THR A 64 4.33 7.93 3.97
C THR A 64 4.40 6.46 3.58
N VAL A 65 5.61 5.96 3.44
CA VAL A 65 5.92 4.57 3.09
C VAL A 65 6.64 3.91 4.27
N VAL A 66 5.94 3.05 4.98
CA VAL A 66 6.54 2.22 6.03
C VAL A 66 7.37 1.10 5.39
N ASN A 67 8.46 0.71 6.03
CA ASN A 67 9.52 -0.17 5.53
C ASN A 67 10.36 0.41 4.37
N ALA A 68 10.26 1.68 4.07
CA ALA A 68 11.07 2.32 3.02
C ALA A 68 12.58 2.17 3.27
N THR A 69 13.02 2.21 4.53
CA THR A 69 14.43 2.04 4.89
C THR A 69 14.91 0.59 4.82
N GLU A 70 13.98 -0.37 4.90
CA GLU A 70 14.27 -1.80 4.81
C GLU A 70 14.47 -2.24 3.34
N TYR A 71 13.81 -1.55 2.41
CA TYR A 71 13.83 -1.83 0.97
C TYR A 71 14.21 -0.57 0.16
N PRO A 72 15.47 -0.07 0.33
CA PRO A 72 15.89 1.21 -0.26
C PRO A 72 15.90 1.20 -1.80
N ARG A 73 16.13 0.04 -2.43
CA ARG A 73 16.08 -0.11 -3.89
C ARG A 73 14.66 0.09 -4.40
N GLU A 74 13.69 -0.59 -3.82
CA GLU A 74 12.28 -0.50 -4.20
C GLU A 74 11.73 0.89 -3.86
N PHE A 75 12.17 1.49 -2.75
CA PHE A 75 11.81 2.86 -2.40
C PHE A 75 12.38 3.88 -3.39
N SER A 76 13.62 3.72 -3.83
CA SER A 76 14.20 4.56 -4.89
C SER A 76 13.43 4.41 -6.21
N MET A 77 13.02 3.19 -6.55
CA MET A 77 12.20 2.92 -7.72
C MET A 77 10.83 3.60 -7.64
N LEU A 78 10.18 3.56 -6.46
CA LEU A 78 8.91 4.23 -6.21
C LEU A 78 9.02 5.76 -6.40
N ASN A 79 10.08 6.37 -5.84
CA ASN A 79 10.34 7.80 -6.02
C ASN A 79 10.59 8.16 -7.48
N ALA A 80 11.40 7.37 -8.20
CA ALA A 80 11.66 7.60 -9.62
C ALA A 80 10.38 7.56 -10.47
N VAL A 81 9.46 6.65 -10.15
CA VAL A 81 8.13 6.59 -10.78
C VAL A 81 7.32 7.85 -10.46
N ASN A 82 7.30 8.28 -9.21
CA ASN A 82 6.60 9.49 -8.81
C ASN A 82 7.13 10.73 -9.53
N ASP A 83 8.45 10.87 -9.61
CA ASP A 83 9.11 12.01 -10.25
C ASP A 83 8.87 12.02 -11.77
N GLU A 84 8.91 10.85 -12.42
CA GLU A 84 8.66 10.68 -13.85
C GLU A 84 7.23 11.09 -14.23
N HIS A 85 6.25 10.66 -13.44
CA HIS A 85 4.84 10.88 -13.74
C HIS A 85 4.22 12.08 -13.01
N LYS A 86 4.96 12.72 -12.09
CA LYS A 86 4.54 13.90 -11.30
C LYS A 86 3.20 13.70 -10.60
N LEU A 87 3.08 12.60 -9.89
CA LEU A 87 1.83 12.16 -9.26
C LEU A 87 1.61 12.84 -7.90
N LEU A 88 2.24 12.34 -6.86
CA LEU A 88 2.06 12.83 -5.51
C LEU A 88 3.06 13.92 -5.15
N ALA A 89 2.65 14.86 -4.33
CA ALA A 89 3.47 15.98 -3.90
C ALA A 89 4.77 15.54 -3.19
N LYS A 90 4.70 14.45 -2.42
CA LYS A 90 5.84 13.94 -1.65
C LYS A 90 5.66 12.47 -1.29
N ILE A 91 6.77 11.73 -1.25
CA ILE A 91 6.83 10.37 -0.71
C ILE A 91 7.83 10.36 0.46
N ASN A 92 7.32 10.22 1.68
CA ASN A 92 8.13 10.24 2.90
C ASN A 92 8.57 8.82 3.28
N PRO A 93 9.88 8.58 3.51
CA PRO A 93 10.33 7.29 4.00
C PRO A 93 10.04 7.15 5.50
N ARG A 94 9.68 5.94 5.91
CA ARG A 94 9.59 5.52 7.31
C ARG A 94 10.22 4.14 7.47
N GLY A 95 10.83 3.90 8.62
CA GLY A 95 11.36 2.60 8.99
C GLY A 95 10.28 1.58 9.33
N LYS A 96 10.71 0.40 9.73
CA LYS A 96 9.84 -0.71 10.13
C LYS A 96 8.91 -0.31 11.27
N ALA A 97 7.64 -0.67 11.16
CA ALA A 97 6.63 -0.43 12.19
C ALA A 97 5.55 -1.52 12.16
N ALA A 98 5.04 -1.89 13.34
CA ALA A 98 3.97 -2.88 13.52
C ALA A 98 2.62 -2.16 13.61
N ASN A 99 2.24 -1.41 12.58
CA ASN A 99 1.11 -0.48 12.62
C ASN A 99 0.10 -0.67 11.49
N SER A 100 0.15 -1.74 10.74
CA SER A 100 -0.90 -2.20 9.80
C SER A 100 -0.59 -3.61 9.28
N ASP A 101 -1.43 -4.18 8.45
CA ASP A 101 -1.45 -5.58 8.02
C ASP A 101 -0.20 -6.09 7.29
N HIS A 102 0.67 -5.20 6.79
CA HIS A 102 1.97 -5.57 6.20
C HIS A 102 2.92 -6.22 7.22
N TYR A 103 2.72 -5.97 8.51
CA TYR A 103 3.70 -6.30 9.56
C TYR A 103 4.00 -7.80 9.60
N PHE A 104 2.99 -8.66 9.73
CA PHE A 104 3.21 -10.12 9.84
C PHE A 104 3.80 -10.73 8.56
N PHE A 105 3.54 -10.16 7.40
CA PHE A 105 4.21 -10.55 6.17
C PHE A 105 5.71 -10.21 6.22
N SER A 106 6.05 -9.02 6.69
CA SER A 106 7.45 -8.61 6.88
C SER A 106 8.19 -9.52 7.87
N GLU A 107 7.53 -9.96 8.95
CA GLU A 107 8.10 -10.93 9.90
C GLU A 107 8.34 -12.32 9.27
N LYS A 108 7.62 -12.65 8.22
CA LYS A 108 7.81 -13.89 7.42
C LYS A 108 8.73 -13.65 6.21
N ALA A 109 9.51 -12.56 6.22
CA ALA A 109 10.45 -12.18 5.16
C ALA A 109 9.80 -11.96 3.77
N VAL A 110 8.54 -11.55 3.73
CA VAL A 110 7.91 -11.04 2.51
C VAL A 110 8.24 -9.56 2.39
N PRO A 111 8.91 -9.11 1.30
CA PRO A 111 9.13 -7.69 1.07
C PRO A 111 7.80 -6.93 1.01
N ALA A 112 7.69 -5.85 1.78
CA ALA A 112 6.42 -5.16 1.91
C ALA A 112 6.60 -3.66 2.13
N PHE A 113 5.75 -2.86 1.48
CA PHE A 113 5.49 -1.47 1.86
C PHE A 113 4.08 -1.32 2.42
N PHE A 114 3.94 -0.40 3.35
CA PHE A 114 2.65 0.11 3.76
C PHE A 114 2.56 1.61 3.42
N PHE A 115 1.53 1.98 2.66
CA PHE A 115 1.23 3.35 2.25
C PHE A 115 0.07 3.91 3.04
N TYR A 116 0.24 5.09 3.61
CA TYR A 116 -0.85 5.92 4.11
C TYR A 116 -0.69 7.37 3.62
N THR A 117 -1.82 8.01 3.31
CA THR A 117 -1.83 9.37 2.78
C THR A 117 -1.71 10.41 3.89
N LEU A 118 -1.24 11.60 3.53
CA LEU A 118 -1.05 12.74 4.43
C LEU A 118 -1.87 13.95 3.96
N GLY A 119 -2.21 14.80 4.92
CA GLY A 119 -3.00 16.01 4.68
C GLY A 119 -4.49 15.82 4.91
N GLY A 120 -5.27 16.85 4.64
CA GLY A 120 -6.72 16.84 4.78
C GLY A 120 -7.21 16.82 6.22
N ILE A 121 -8.27 16.07 6.46
CA ILE A 121 -8.93 15.98 7.76
C ILE A 121 -8.08 15.25 8.79
N LYS A 122 -8.07 15.78 10.03
CA LYS A 122 -7.33 15.21 11.17
C LYS A 122 -8.26 14.50 12.17
N ALA A 123 -9.27 13.83 11.69
CA ALA A 123 -10.27 13.14 12.52
C ALA A 123 -9.98 11.64 12.72
N TYR A 124 -8.72 11.22 12.53
CA TYR A 124 -8.30 9.83 12.71
C TYR A 124 -8.67 9.29 14.09
N HIS A 125 -9.38 8.17 14.16
CA HIS A 125 -9.95 7.58 15.38
C HIS A 125 -10.90 8.49 16.16
N ASP A 126 -11.53 9.45 15.48
CA ASP A 126 -12.47 10.40 16.07
C ASP A 126 -13.89 10.18 15.52
N VAL A 127 -14.90 10.62 16.27
CA VAL A 127 -16.31 10.56 15.84
C VAL A 127 -16.63 11.46 14.65
N PHE A 128 -15.74 12.37 14.30
CA PHE A 128 -15.83 13.23 13.13
C PHE A 128 -15.16 12.64 11.89
N ASP A 129 -14.55 11.46 11.99
CA ASP A 129 -14.06 10.71 10.83
C ASP A 129 -15.25 10.07 10.10
N LYS A 130 -15.74 10.80 9.10
CA LYS A 130 -16.95 10.45 8.35
C LYS A 130 -16.62 10.33 6.86
N PRO A 131 -17.28 9.42 6.13
CA PRO A 131 -17.05 9.26 4.69
C PRO A 131 -17.23 10.56 3.89
N GLU A 132 -18.17 11.40 4.30
CA GLU A 132 -18.50 12.67 3.61
C GLU A 132 -17.38 13.72 3.76
N THR A 133 -16.47 13.54 4.72
CA THR A 133 -15.36 14.47 4.96
C THR A 133 -14.08 14.07 4.24
N LEU A 134 -14.04 12.90 3.62
CA LEU A 134 -12.86 12.42 2.89
C LEU A 134 -12.84 13.03 1.47
N PRO A 135 -11.80 13.79 1.11
CA PRO A 135 -11.75 14.49 -0.19
C PRO A 135 -11.46 13.57 -1.36
N LEU A 136 -10.74 12.46 -1.16
CA LEU A 136 -10.29 11.49 -2.18
C LEU A 136 -9.53 12.13 -3.36
N ASN A 137 -9.00 13.32 -3.18
CA ASN A 137 -8.41 14.14 -4.25
C ASN A 137 -7.15 13.52 -4.88
N GLU A 138 -6.34 12.80 -4.11
CA GLU A 138 -5.12 12.11 -4.63
C GLU A 138 -5.35 10.62 -4.92
N HIS A 139 -6.61 10.19 -4.94
CA HIS A 139 -6.95 8.78 -5.19
C HIS A 139 -6.48 8.28 -6.56
N GLU A 140 -6.62 9.10 -7.59
CA GLU A 140 -6.20 8.75 -8.96
C GLU A 140 -4.68 8.67 -9.07
N ASP A 141 -3.97 9.59 -8.45
CA ASP A 141 -2.51 9.62 -8.52
C ASP A 141 -1.86 8.51 -7.69
N LEU A 142 -2.42 8.18 -6.53
CA LEU A 142 -2.00 6.99 -5.79
C LEU A 142 -2.29 5.69 -6.58
N PHE A 143 -3.43 5.60 -7.27
CA PHE A 143 -3.76 4.48 -8.13
C PHE A 143 -2.74 4.34 -9.28
N LYS A 144 -2.40 5.43 -9.97
CA LYS A 144 -1.39 5.44 -11.03
C LYS A 144 -0.01 5.07 -10.50
N LEU A 145 0.38 5.62 -9.34
CA LEU A 145 1.65 5.32 -8.70
C LEU A 145 1.82 3.82 -8.46
N ILE A 146 0.80 3.16 -7.92
CA ILE A 146 0.82 1.72 -7.67
C ILE A 146 0.96 0.93 -8.98
N ILE A 147 0.24 1.30 -10.03
CA ILE A 147 0.31 0.62 -11.33
C ILE A 147 1.70 0.74 -11.94
N HIS A 148 2.24 1.96 -12.00
CA HIS A 148 3.57 2.20 -12.58
C HIS A 148 4.69 1.57 -11.76
N PHE A 149 4.58 1.63 -10.43
CA PHE A 149 5.52 0.97 -9.54
C PHE A 149 5.50 -0.55 -9.73
N ASN A 150 4.33 -1.18 -9.74
CA ASN A 150 4.20 -2.60 -9.99
C ASN A 150 4.78 -3.02 -11.35
N LYS A 151 4.50 -2.24 -12.39
CA LYS A 151 5.06 -2.50 -13.73
C LYS A 151 6.59 -2.49 -13.70
N LYS A 152 7.19 -1.52 -13.03
CA LYS A 152 8.64 -1.40 -12.90
C LYS A 152 9.23 -2.52 -12.03
N LEU A 153 8.56 -2.86 -10.93
CA LEU A 153 8.95 -3.93 -10.01
C LEU A 153 8.90 -5.32 -10.69
N MET A 154 7.95 -5.53 -11.61
CA MET A 154 7.79 -6.79 -12.35
C MET A 154 8.72 -6.88 -13.56
N GLY A 155 9.15 -5.75 -14.12
CA GLY A 155 10.05 -5.70 -15.29
C GLY A 155 11.54 -5.84 -14.95
N ASP A 156 11.90 -5.75 -13.68
CA ASP A 156 13.24 -6.00 -13.16
C ASP A 156 13.35 -7.44 -12.60
#